data_f49e38aa3d689954d06fdcd748f21793
#
_entry.id   f49e38aa3d689954d06fdcd748f21793
#
_cell.length_a   1.000
_cell.length_b   1.000
_cell.length_c   1.000
_cell.angle_alpha   90.00
_cell.angle_beta   90.00
_cell.angle_gamma   90.00
#
_symmetry.space_group_name_H-M   'P 1'
#
loop_
_entity.id
_entity.type
_entity.pdbx_description
1 polymer ?
#
loop_
_entity_poly.entity_id
_entity_poly.type
_entity_poly.pdbx_seq_one_letter_code
_entity_poly.pdbx_strand_id
1 'polypeptide(L)'
;MDCEQEYGLEISDEANKKFEKLKKKSKKQLAAINKKVQQILETPYRFKPLRGDMFGARRVHIDKSFVLTYEIHEKEKAIRILDYAHHDKIY
;
A
#
# COMPACT_ATOMS: atom_id res chain seq x y z
N MET A 1 11.00 -5.06 23.00
CA MET A 1 10.71 -4.96 22.64
C MET A 1 10.05 -5.02 21.67
N ASP A 2 9.59 -5.03 21.30
CA ASP A 2 8.94 -5.00 20.53
C ASP A 2 9.16 -4.89 19.19
N CYS A 3 10.11 -4.85 18.65
CA CYS A 3 10.54 -4.71 17.29
C CYS A 3 10.30 -5.90 16.43
N GLU A 4 10.02 -6.99 17.00
CA GLU A 4 9.76 -8.18 16.21
C GLU A 4 8.54 -8.04 15.35
N GLN A 5 7.74 -7.00 15.53
CA GLN A 5 6.56 -6.77 14.75
C GLN A 5 6.80 -5.89 13.53
N GLU A 6 8.02 -5.45 13.36
CA GLU A 6 8.31 -4.57 12.25
C GLU A 6 8.34 -5.33 10.93
N TYR A 7 7.66 -4.76 9.95
CA TYR A 7 7.68 -5.29 8.59
C TYR A 7 8.55 -4.40 7.71
N GLY A 8 9.27 -5.03 6.80
CA GLY A 8 9.98 -4.29 5.78
C GLY A 8 9.02 -3.82 4.70
N LEU A 9 9.45 -2.86 3.91
CA LEU A 9 8.61 -2.30 2.86
C LEU A 9 9.25 -2.54 1.51
N GLU A 10 8.46 -3.12 0.60
CA GLU A 10 8.85 -3.29 -0.80
C GLU A 10 7.81 -2.60 -1.65
N ILE A 11 8.26 -2.00 -2.74
CA ILE A 11 7.36 -1.30 -3.65
C ILE A 11 7.58 -1.85 -5.05
N SER A 12 6.49 -2.28 -5.70
CA SER A 12 6.59 -2.80 -7.05
C SER A 12 7.02 -1.70 -8.02
N ASP A 13 7.54 -2.12 -9.17
CA ASP A 13 7.94 -1.16 -10.19
C ASP A 13 6.77 -0.31 -10.65
N GLU A 14 5.61 -0.93 -10.78
CA GLU A 14 4.40 -0.22 -11.17
C GLU A 14 4.06 0.90 -10.20
N ALA A 15 4.03 0.54 -8.92
CA ALA A 15 3.69 1.53 -7.90
C ALA A 15 4.77 2.59 -7.80
N ASN A 16 6.02 2.19 -7.91
CA ASN A 16 7.11 3.13 -7.79
C ASN A 16 7.07 4.19 -8.88
N LYS A 17 6.75 3.78 -10.10
CA LYS A 17 6.62 4.74 -11.20
C LYS A 17 5.55 5.77 -10.91
N LYS A 18 4.44 5.33 -10.36
CA LYS A 18 3.35 6.23 -10.04
C LYS A 18 3.72 7.19 -8.92
N PHE A 19 4.46 6.69 -7.92
CA PHE A 19 4.90 7.55 -6.83
C PHE A 19 5.89 8.60 -7.31
N GLU A 20 6.77 8.22 -8.24
CA GLU A 20 7.71 9.18 -8.80
C GLU A 20 7.00 10.32 -9.51
N LYS A 21 5.93 10.00 -10.22
CA LYS A 21 5.15 11.05 -10.85
C LYS A 21 4.50 11.96 -9.83
N LEU A 22 4.05 11.39 -8.72
CA LEU A 22 3.41 12.18 -7.67
C LEU A 22 4.36 13.15 -7.00
N LYS A 23 5.62 12.80 -6.94
CA LYS A 23 6.60 13.72 -6.36
C LYS A 23 6.55 15.07 -7.06
N LYS A 24 6.29 15.06 -8.34
CA LYS A 24 6.27 16.28 -9.13
C LYS A 24 4.88 16.90 -9.20
N LYS A 25 3.84 16.06 -9.18
CA LYS A 25 2.49 16.55 -9.35
C LYS A 25 1.80 16.95 -8.07
N SER A 26 1.94 16.17 -7.03
CA SER A 26 1.18 16.39 -5.82
C SER A 26 1.89 15.82 -4.62
N LYS A 27 2.67 16.65 -3.97
CA LYS A 27 3.34 16.25 -2.74
C LYS A 27 2.33 15.95 -1.65
N LYS A 28 1.20 16.63 -1.70
CA LYS A 28 0.14 16.40 -0.72
C LYS A 28 -0.41 14.98 -0.83
N GLN A 29 -0.62 14.53 -2.05
CA GLN A 29 -1.10 13.18 -2.26
C GLN A 29 -0.08 12.15 -1.81
N LEU A 30 1.18 12.40 -2.12
CA LEU A 30 2.26 11.51 -1.71
C LEU A 30 2.37 11.43 -0.20
N ALA A 31 2.16 12.54 0.49
CA ALA A 31 2.18 12.56 1.94
C ALA A 31 1.06 11.69 2.51
N ALA A 32 -0.11 11.75 1.88
CA ALA A 32 -1.23 10.92 2.31
C ALA A 32 -0.90 9.44 2.14
N ILE A 33 -0.25 9.09 1.03
CA ILE A 33 0.18 7.71 0.80
C ILE A 33 1.15 7.26 1.87
N ASN A 34 2.14 8.09 2.17
CA ASN A 34 3.13 7.74 3.18
C ASN A 34 2.49 7.51 4.54
N LYS A 35 1.51 8.32 4.86
CA LYS A 35 0.81 8.16 6.13
C LYS A 35 0.10 6.82 6.21
N LYS A 36 -0.55 6.43 5.11
CA LYS A 36 -1.22 5.14 5.07
C LYS A 36 -0.23 3.99 5.10
N VAL A 37 0.89 4.14 4.42
CA VAL A 37 1.92 3.12 4.43
C VAL A 37 2.42 2.88 5.85
N GLN A 38 2.60 3.95 6.62
CA GLN A 38 3.01 3.80 8.01
C GLN A 38 1.99 3.00 8.80
N GLN A 39 0.72 3.28 8.60
CA GLN A 39 -0.33 2.52 9.27
C GLN A 39 -0.32 1.06 8.86
N ILE A 40 -0.08 0.80 7.58
CA ILE A 40 0.00 -0.57 7.10
C ILE A 40 1.14 -1.32 7.77
N LEU A 41 2.29 -0.68 7.89
CA LEU A 41 3.44 -1.31 8.50
C LEU A 41 3.20 -1.63 9.98
N GLU A 42 2.43 -0.79 10.65
CA GLU A 42 2.14 -1.01 12.05
C GLU A 42 1.09 -2.08 12.27
N THR A 43 0.06 -2.08 11.43
CA THR A 43 -1.05 -3.02 11.58
C THR A 43 -1.48 -3.52 10.21
N PRO A 44 -0.71 -4.45 9.62
CA PRO A 44 -0.97 -4.86 8.23
C PRO A 44 -2.32 -5.50 8.00
N TYR A 45 -2.85 -6.17 9.01
CA TYR A 45 -4.10 -6.91 8.85
C TYR A 45 -5.33 -6.07 9.15
N ARG A 46 -5.16 -4.80 9.42
CA ARG A 46 -6.26 -3.92 9.76
C ARG A 46 -7.19 -3.64 8.59
N PHE A 47 -6.63 -3.61 7.39
CA PHE A 47 -7.38 -3.20 6.22
C PHE A 47 -8.04 -4.38 5.54
N LYS A 48 -9.05 -4.09 4.73
CA LYS A 48 -9.87 -5.14 4.14
C LYS A 48 -9.12 -5.91 3.05
N PRO A 49 -9.25 -7.22 3.05
CA PRO A 49 -8.66 -8.00 1.97
C PRO A 49 -9.45 -7.84 0.68
N LEU A 50 -8.76 -8.02 -0.42
CA LEU A 50 -9.43 -8.10 -1.72
C LEU A 50 -10.04 -9.48 -1.86
N ARG A 51 -11.10 -9.55 -2.65
CA ARG A 51 -11.79 -10.81 -2.87
C ARG A 51 -11.31 -11.46 -4.15
N GLY A 52 -11.67 -12.72 -4.29
CA GLY A 52 -11.43 -13.44 -5.52
C GLY A 52 -9.99 -13.81 -5.68
N ASP A 53 -9.50 -13.58 -6.89
CA ASP A 53 -8.18 -14.05 -7.26
C ASP A 53 -7.05 -13.30 -6.58
N MET A 54 -7.36 -12.19 -5.94
CA MET A 54 -6.34 -11.41 -5.25
C MET A 54 -6.11 -11.92 -3.84
N PHE A 55 -5.99 -13.21 -3.74
CA PHE A 55 -5.80 -13.85 -2.45
C PHE A 55 -4.54 -13.35 -1.77
N GLY A 56 -4.67 -12.92 -0.53
CA GLY A 56 -3.54 -12.40 0.21
C GLY A 56 -3.27 -10.93 0.02
N ALA A 57 -3.95 -10.30 -0.93
CA ALA A 57 -3.79 -8.88 -1.16
C ALA A 57 -4.84 -8.11 -0.36
N ARG A 58 -4.50 -6.87 -0.03
CA ARG A 58 -5.40 -5.99 0.69
C ARG A 58 -5.38 -4.63 0.03
N ARG A 59 -6.40 -3.84 0.33
CA ARG A 59 -6.46 -2.49 -0.24
C ARG A 59 -6.84 -1.49 0.84
N VAL A 60 -6.39 -0.27 0.63
CA VAL A 60 -6.71 0.82 1.53
C VAL A 60 -6.95 2.06 0.69
N HIS A 61 -7.97 2.82 1.07
CA HIS A 61 -8.29 4.05 0.35
C HIS A 61 -7.33 5.15 0.74
N ILE A 62 -6.87 5.86 -0.27
CA ILE A 62 -6.07 7.05 -0.08
C ILE A 62 -6.94 8.22 -0.49
N ASP A 63 -7.22 9.10 0.47
CA ASP A 63 -8.11 10.20 0.17
C ASP A 63 -9.49 9.64 -0.16
N LYS A 64 -10.13 10.16 -1.19
CA LYS A 64 -11.45 9.70 -1.57
C LYS A 64 -11.47 8.94 -2.88
N SER A 65 -10.46 9.15 -3.69
CA SER A 65 -10.51 8.67 -5.06
C SER A 65 -9.49 7.62 -5.42
N PHE A 66 -8.55 7.35 -4.55
CA PHE A 66 -7.46 6.46 -4.90
C PHE A 66 -7.39 5.27 -3.96
N VAL A 67 -6.83 4.19 -4.47
CA VAL A 67 -6.71 2.94 -3.72
C VAL A 67 -5.28 2.45 -3.82
N LEU A 68 -4.75 2.04 -2.69
CA LEU A 68 -3.44 1.44 -2.60
C LEU A 68 -3.63 -0.05 -2.35
N THR A 69 -2.99 -0.88 -3.16
CA THR A 69 -3.08 -2.32 -3.03
C THR A 69 -1.75 -2.86 -2.54
N TYR A 70 -1.79 -3.76 -1.58
CA TYR A 70 -0.57 -4.32 -1.03
C TYR A 70 -0.76 -5.78 -0.65
N GLU A 71 0.37 -6.47 -0.48
CA GLU A 71 0.39 -7.85 0.00
C GLU A 71 1.18 -7.94 1.28
N ILE A 72 0.83 -8.93 2.09
CA ILE A 72 1.58 -9.23 3.32
C ILE A 72 2.35 -10.51 3.09
N HIS A 73 3.67 -10.44 3.17
CA HIS A 73 4.54 -11.60 3.06
C HIS A 73 5.04 -11.95 4.45
N GLU A 74 4.30 -12.81 5.12
CA GLU A 74 4.56 -13.12 6.53
C GLU A 74 5.91 -13.77 6.74
N LYS A 75 6.29 -14.66 5.84
CA LYS A 75 7.56 -15.36 6.02
C LYS A 75 8.74 -14.43 6.04
N GLU A 76 8.70 -13.44 5.17
CA GLU A 76 9.78 -12.46 5.08
C GLU A 76 9.56 -11.27 5.98
N LYS A 77 8.41 -11.20 6.63
CA LYS A 77 8.03 -10.02 7.40
C LYS A 77 8.13 -8.77 6.53
N ALA A 78 7.46 -8.79 5.39
CA ALA A 78 7.53 -7.69 4.43
C ALA A 78 6.14 -7.35 3.93
N ILE A 79 5.94 -6.07 3.69
CA ILE A 79 4.74 -5.56 3.05
C ILE A 79 5.15 -5.10 1.66
N ARG A 80 4.47 -5.62 0.65
CA ARG A 80 4.78 -5.25 -0.72
C ARG A 80 3.65 -4.43 -1.30
N ILE A 81 3.96 -3.20 -1.70
CA ILE A 81 2.99 -2.32 -2.35
C ILE A 81 2.90 -2.74 -3.81
N LEU A 82 1.71 -3.14 -4.23
CA LEU A 82 1.52 -3.67 -5.58
C LEU A 82 1.15 -2.59 -6.56
N ASP A 83 0.23 -1.72 -6.19
CA ASP A 83 -0.27 -0.74 -7.13
C ASP A 83 -0.92 0.41 -6.39
N TYR A 84 -1.09 1.50 -7.11
CA TYR A 84 -1.77 2.67 -6.63
C TYR A 84 -2.52 3.25 -7.83
N ALA A 85 -3.83 3.38 -7.73
CA ALA A 85 -4.62 3.79 -8.86
C ALA A 85 -5.91 4.44 -8.41
N HIS A 86 -6.52 5.19 -9.31
CA HIS A 86 -7.85 5.73 -9.11
C HIS A 86 -8.80 4.56 -8.93
N HIS A 87 -9.72 4.65 -7.97
CA HIS A 87 -10.53 3.50 -7.61
C HIS A 87 -11.41 3.05 -8.76
N ASP A 88 -11.70 3.93 -9.70
CA ASP A 88 -12.48 3.54 -10.88
C ASP A 88 -11.74 2.55 -11.77
N LYS A 89 -10.44 2.46 -11.63
CA LYS A 89 -9.62 1.60 -12.47
C LYS A 89 -9.19 0.33 -11.80
N ILE A 90 -9.52 0.18 -10.54
CA ILE A 90 -9.13 -1.00 -9.77
C ILE A 90 -10.06 -2.18 -10.04
N TYR A 91 -11.25 -1.92 -10.44
CA TYR A 91 -12.24 -2.97 -10.69
C TYR A 91 -12.19 -3.50 -12.07
#